data_4173038e70107ec6e7d6d5f36b572fdc
#
_entry.id   4173038e70107ec6e7d6d5f36b572fdc
#
_cell.length_a   1.000
_cell.length_b   1.000
_cell.length_c   1.000
_cell.angle_alpha   90.00
_cell.angle_beta   90.00
_cell.angle_gamma   90.00
#
_symmetry.space_group_name_H-M   'P 1'
#
loop_
_entity.id
_entity.type
_entity.pdbx_description
1 polymer ?
#
loop_
_entity_poly.entity_id
_entity_poly.type
_entity_poly.pdbx_seq_one_letter_code
_entity_poly.pdbx_strand_id
1 'polypeptide(L)'
;MASENKKQVDYVPGTPCAPDRQNGIWIVQAHEWGKYVGRADFEFRNGEMKLVHYQLIPVNLKKKVTYPDGKSERVLYTPEIAENQQMLSLLTPFQSKGKAQLDVKIGTLNGRLEGDRSKVRFVQTNMGRLVLAAQMARTNADFAVMSGGGIRDSIEGGDITYKDVLKVQPFGNVVVYADMSGKEVIDYLTAVAQMKPDSGAYPQFANVSFVAKDGKLNDLKIKGEPVDTAKTYRLATLSFNATGGDGYPHIDNKPGYVNTGFIDAEVLKQFIQQNSPIDVNAYEPKGEVSWQ
;
A
#
# COMPACT_ATOMS: atom_id res chain seq x y z
N MET A 1 -10.23 -19.54 -13.44
CA MET A 1 -11.59 -19.00 -13.29
C MET A 1 -11.46 -17.69 -12.53
N ALA A 2 -11.81 -16.60 -13.16
CA ALA A 2 -11.73 -15.28 -12.56
C ALA A 2 -12.73 -15.18 -11.41
N SER A 3 -12.24 -14.90 -10.20
CA SER A 3 -13.11 -14.53 -9.10
C SER A 3 -13.75 -13.19 -9.48
N GLU A 4 -15.05 -13.22 -9.74
CA GLU A 4 -15.85 -12.00 -9.78
C GLU A 4 -15.57 -11.25 -8.46
N ASN A 5 -15.17 -9.98 -8.58
CA ASN A 5 -15.04 -9.05 -7.48
C ASN A 5 -16.40 -8.83 -6.82
N LYS A 6 -16.84 -9.78 -6.02
CA LYS A 6 -17.91 -9.52 -5.06
C LYS A 6 -17.35 -8.48 -4.09
N LYS A 7 -17.91 -7.28 -4.08
CA LYS A 7 -17.65 -6.28 -3.04
C LYS A 7 -17.61 -7.00 -1.71
N GLN A 8 -16.49 -6.94 -1.03
CA GLN A 8 -16.30 -7.54 0.27
C GLN A 8 -17.35 -6.91 1.19
N VAL A 9 -18.41 -7.64 1.47
CA VAL A 9 -19.44 -7.19 2.41
C VAL A 9 -18.79 -7.27 3.78
N ASP A 10 -18.69 -6.14 4.48
CA ASP A 10 -18.17 -6.12 5.83
C ASP A 10 -18.97 -7.10 6.70
N TYR A 11 -18.28 -8.07 7.28
CA TYR A 11 -18.90 -9.01 8.21
C TYR A 11 -19.47 -8.25 9.40
N VAL A 12 -20.75 -8.47 9.69
CA VAL A 12 -21.39 -7.89 10.86
C VAL A 12 -21.27 -8.88 12.02
N PRO A 13 -20.62 -8.53 13.14
CA PRO A 13 -20.48 -9.41 14.29
C PRO A 13 -21.84 -9.94 14.77
N GLY A 14 -21.90 -11.26 15.01
CA GLY A 14 -23.13 -11.94 15.43
C GLY A 14 -24.00 -12.48 14.28
N THR A 15 -23.63 -12.22 13.01
CA THR A 15 -24.27 -12.90 11.88
C THR A 15 -23.64 -14.27 11.65
N PRO A 16 -24.41 -15.27 11.14
CA PRO A 16 -23.84 -16.57 10.79
C PRO A 16 -22.72 -16.42 9.76
N CYS A 17 -21.61 -17.10 10.00
CA CYS A 17 -20.50 -17.20 9.07
C CYS A 17 -20.18 -18.68 8.88
N ALA A 18 -20.40 -19.20 7.68
CA ALA A 18 -20.03 -20.57 7.32
C ALA A 18 -18.74 -20.55 6.47
N PRO A 19 -17.75 -21.40 6.78
CA PRO A 19 -16.60 -21.57 5.93
C PRO A 19 -17.00 -22.11 4.56
N ASP A 20 -16.25 -21.74 3.54
CA ASP A 20 -16.37 -22.37 2.22
C ASP A 20 -15.70 -23.76 2.20
N ARG A 21 -16.10 -24.60 1.26
CA ARG A 21 -15.51 -25.94 1.09
C ARG A 21 -15.26 -26.20 -0.38
N GLN A 22 -14.00 -26.42 -0.74
CA GLN A 22 -13.61 -26.73 -2.12
C GLN A 22 -12.78 -28.01 -2.15
N ASN A 23 -13.13 -28.95 -3.02
CA ASN A 23 -12.46 -30.24 -3.17
C ASN A 23 -12.27 -30.98 -1.83
N GLY A 24 -13.26 -30.90 -0.94
CA GLY A 24 -13.19 -31.54 0.38
C GLY A 24 -12.42 -30.78 1.45
N ILE A 25 -11.78 -29.67 1.11
CA ILE A 25 -10.98 -28.84 2.02
C ILE A 25 -11.80 -27.66 2.52
N TRP A 26 -11.83 -27.46 3.84
CA TRP A 26 -12.44 -26.29 4.46
C TRP A 26 -11.57 -25.06 4.28
N ILE A 27 -12.16 -23.96 3.80
CA ILE A 27 -11.52 -22.66 3.66
C ILE A 27 -12.10 -21.74 4.72
N VAL A 28 -11.25 -21.30 5.66
CA VAL A 28 -11.61 -20.42 6.77
C VAL A 28 -10.84 -19.13 6.68
N GLN A 29 -11.46 -18.02 7.10
CA GLN A 29 -10.86 -16.69 7.06
C GLN A 29 -11.39 -15.86 8.23
N ALA A 30 -10.49 -15.19 8.95
CA ALA A 30 -10.83 -14.35 10.12
C ALA A 30 -10.85 -12.86 9.82
N HIS A 31 -11.09 -12.47 8.54
CA HIS A 31 -11.05 -11.09 8.11
C HIS A 31 -9.61 -10.50 8.20
N GLU A 32 -9.47 -9.19 8.41
CA GLU A 32 -8.19 -8.46 8.38
C GLU A 32 -7.94 -7.69 9.69
N TRP A 33 -6.73 -7.23 9.90
CA TRP A 33 -6.34 -6.30 10.98
C TRP A 33 -6.50 -6.83 12.40
N GLY A 34 -6.52 -8.15 12.60
CA GLY A 34 -6.71 -8.73 13.93
C GLY A 34 -8.07 -8.44 14.55
N LYS A 35 -9.07 -8.08 13.74
CA LYS A 35 -10.43 -7.74 14.20
C LYS A 35 -11.17 -8.93 14.79
N TYR A 36 -10.86 -10.13 14.29
CA TYR A 36 -11.55 -11.37 14.68
C TYR A 36 -10.57 -12.49 14.95
N VAL A 37 -10.99 -13.40 15.83
CA VAL A 37 -10.41 -14.74 15.94
C VAL A 37 -11.41 -15.72 15.34
N GLY A 38 -10.99 -16.49 14.34
CA GLY A 38 -11.76 -17.62 13.81
C GLY A 38 -11.57 -18.84 14.70
N ARG A 39 -12.68 -19.38 15.25
CA ARG A 39 -12.67 -20.65 15.97
C ARG A 39 -13.39 -21.70 15.13
N ALA A 40 -12.67 -22.81 14.82
CA ALA A 40 -13.19 -23.97 14.14
C ALA A 40 -13.03 -25.19 15.05
N ASP A 41 -14.14 -25.84 15.38
CA ASP A 41 -14.15 -27.08 16.15
C ASP A 41 -14.35 -28.26 15.19
N PHE A 42 -13.45 -29.23 15.21
CA PHE A 42 -13.47 -30.40 14.35
C PHE A 42 -13.68 -31.69 15.14
N GLU A 43 -14.47 -32.58 14.59
CA GLU A 43 -14.59 -33.96 15.04
C GLU A 43 -13.85 -34.88 14.07
N PHE A 44 -12.98 -35.74 14.58
CA PHE A 44 -12.27 -36.74 13.80
C PHE A 44 -12.81 -38.15 14.13
N ARG A 45 -13.42 -38.80 13.14
CA ARG A 45 -13.93 -40.18 13.29
C ARG A 45 -13.64 -41.01 12.02
N ASN A 46 -13.19 -42.23 12.20
CA ASN A 46 -12.98 -43.23 11.11
C ASN A 46 -12.12 -42.69 9.96
N GLY A 47 -11.09 -41.84 10.26
CA GLY A 47 -10.22 -41.27 9.22
C GLY A 47 -10.78 -40.00 8.56
N GLU A 48 -11.98 -39.56 8.92
CA GLU A 48 -12.62 -38.38 8.36
C GLU A 48 -12.65 -37.23 9.38
N MET A 49 -12.39 -36.02 8.92
CA MET A 49 -12.46 -34.80 9.70
C MET A 49 -13.73 -34.02 9.30
N LYS A 50 -14.61 -33.79 10.27
CA LYS A 50 -15.85 -33.04 10.11
C LYS A 50 -15.79 -31.74 10.90
N LEU A 51 -16.07 -30.61 10.22
CA LEU A 51 -16.27 -29.32 10.92
C LEU A 51 -17.63 -29.37 11.65
N VAL A 52 -17.59 -29.19 12.97
CA VAL A 52 -18.77 -29.25 13.86
C VAL A 52 -19.30 -27.86 14.14
N HIS A 53 -18.38 -26.91 14.34
CA HIS A 53 -18.72 -25.53 14.68
C HIS A 53 -17.69 -24.57 14.09
N TYR A 54 -18.14 -23.40 13.64
CA TYR A 54 -17.30 -22.29 13.23
C TYR A 54 -17.91 -20.97 13.68
N GLN A 55 -17.07 -20.09 14.24
CA GLN A 55 -17.48 -18.75 14.60
C GLN A 55 -16.34 -17.74 14.46
N LEU A 56 -16.70 -16.50 14.18
CA LEU A 56 -15.79 -15.36 14.24
C LEU A 56 -16.04 -14.59 15.56
N ILE A 57 -15.04 -14.53 16.40
CA ILE A 57 -15.04 -13.86 17.70
C ILE A 57 -14.46 -12.47 17.51
N PRO A 58 -15.23 -11.37 17.67
CA PRO A 58 -14.72 -10.02 17.53
C PRO A 58 -13.81 -9.67 18.70
N VAL A 59 -12.59 -9.17 18.41
CA VAL A 59 -11.60 -8.77 19.42
C VAL A 59 -11.83 -7.31 19.78
N ASN A 60 -12.66 -7.06 20.78
CA ASN A 60 -12.99 -5.72 21.30
C ASN A 60 -13.40 -4.70 20.23
N LEU A 61 -14.07 -5.18 19.17
CA LEU A 61 -14.58 -4.32 18.11
C LEU A 61 -15.67 -3.41 18.62
N LYS A 62 -15.65 -2.15 18.14
CA LYS A 62 -16.63 -1.13 18.50
C LYS A 62 -17.47 -0.71 17.30
N LYS A 63 -18.77 -0.57 17.49
CA LYS A 63 -19.71 0.05 16.53
C LYS A 63 -20.05 1.47 16.97
N LYS A 64 -20.32 2.34 16.00
CA LYS A 64 -20.86 3.66 16.27
C LYS A 64 -22.36 3.50 16.54
N VAL A 65 -22.81 4.01 17.66
CA VAL A 65 -24.25 4.15 18.00
C VAL A 65 -24.57 5.63 18.05
N THR A 66 -25.63 6.03 17.34
CA THR A 66 -26.14 7.40 17.38
C THR A 66 -27.48 7.39 18.12
N TYR A 67 -27.60 8.20 19.14
CA TYR A 67 -28.78 8.32 19.97
C TYR A 67 -29.78 9.34 19.41
N PRO A 68 -31.05 9.31 19.83
CA PRO A 68 -32.06 10.25 19.36
C PRO A 68 -31.75 11.74 19.62
N ASP A 69 -30.91 12.02 20.62
CA ASP A 69 -30.40 13.36 20.93
C ASP A 69 -29.28 13.85 20.00
N GLY A 70 -28.93 13.06 18.98
CA GLY A 70 -27.87 13.34 18.00
C GLY A 70 -26.46 13.01 18.49
N LYS A 71 -26.26 12.63 19.74
CA LYS A 71 -24.95 12.19 20.22
C LYS A 71 -24.59 10.83 19.66
N SER A 72 -23.29 10.61 19.46
CA SER A 72 -22.77 9.34 19.00
C SER A 72 -21.65 8.87 19.91
N GLU A 73 -21.63 7.58 20.20
CA GLU A 73 -20.54 6.94 20.91
C GLU A 73 -20.12 5.63 20.23
N ARG A 74 -18.93 5.14 20.60
CA ARG A 74 -18.43 3.83 20.14
C ARG A 74 -18.58 2.82 21.25
N VAL A 75 -19.49 1.86 21.08
CA VAL A 75 -19.77 0.77 22.00
C VAL A 75 -19.24 -0.56 21.46
N LEU A 76 -18.84 -1.48 22.34
CA LEU A 76 -18.42 -2.82 21.97
C LEU A 76 -19.57 -3.60 21.32
N TYR A 77 -19.26 -4.47 20.36
CA TYR A 77 -20.22 -5.43 19.78
C TYR A 77 -20.56 -6.56 20.75
N THR A 78 -19.58 -6.98 21.55
CA THR A 78 -19.64 -8.08 22.52
C THR A 78 -19.05 -7.62 23.84
N PRO A 79 -19.26 -8.33 24.95
CA PRO A 79 -18.55 -8.08 26.21
C PRO A 79 -17.04 -7.99 25.97
N GLU A 80 -16.39 -7.12 26.74
CA GLU A 80 -14.95 -6.91 26.64
C GLU A 80 -14.17 -8.20 26.92
N ILE A 81 -13.20 -8.48 26.07
CA ILE A 81 -12.21 -9.55 26.28
C ILE A 81 -11.02 -8.91 26.98
N ALA A 82 -10.79 -9.31 28.23
CA ALA A 82 -9.68 -8.80 29.03
C ALA A 82 -8.31 -9.24 28.46
N GLU A 83 -7.31 -8.38 28.60
CA GLU A 83 -5.93 -8.70 28.23
C GLU A 83 -5.36 -9.81 29.12
N ASN A 84 -4.69 -10.78 28.51
CA ASN A 84 -3.95 -11.81 29.25
C ASN A 84 -2.66 -11.21 29.83
N GLN A 85 -2.58 -11.14 31.16
CA GLN A 85 -1.48 -10.46 31.85
C GLN A 85 -0.11 -11.14 31.64
N GLN A 86 -0.08 -12.46 31.49
CA GLN A 86 1.17 -13.19 31.20
C GLN A 86 1.67 -12.84 29.81
N MET A 87 0.76 -12.82 28.81
CA MET A 87 1.11 -12.45 27.45
C MET A 87 1.53 -10.98 27.35
N LEU A 88 0.81 -10.08 28.05
CA LEU A 88 1.15 -8.66 28.11
C LEU A 88 2.56 -8.46 28.71
N SER A 89 2.87 -9.13 29.81
CA SER A 89 4.21 -9.08 30.43
C SER A 89 5.31 -9.60 29.51
N LEU A 90 5.03 -10.65 28.73
CA LEU A 90 5.96 -11.17 27.73
C LEU A 90 6.20 -10.19 26.60
N LEU A 91 5.17 -9.51 26.11
CA LEU A 91 5.25 -8.59 24.98
C LEU A 91 5.79 -7.20 25.33
N THR A 92 5.57 -6.72 26.54
CA THR A 92 5.92 -5.36 26.99
C THR A 92 7.37 -4.96 26.72
N PRO A 93 8.40 -5.79 27.01
CA PRO A 93 9.79 -5.43 26.71
C PRO A 93 10.06 -5.18 25.24
N PHE A 94 9.46 -5.99 24.37
CA PHE A 94 9.60 -5.84 22.91
C PHE A 94 8.88 -4.61 22.40
N GLN A 95 7.66 -4.35 22.88
CA GLN A 95 6.88 -3.15 22.55
C GLN A 95 7.60 -1.87 23.01
N SER A 96 8.15 -1.86 24.22
CA SER A 96 8.91 -0.72 24.76
C SER A 96 10.15 -0.42 23.93
N LYS A 97 10.91 -1.46 23.57
CA LYS A 97 12.08 -1.32 22.70
C LYS A 97 11.69 -0.83 21.32
N GLY A 98 10.65 -1.41 20.71
CA GLY A 98 10.13 -0.97 19.40
C GLY A 98 9.65 0.48 19.46
N LYS A 99 8.88 0.86 20.50
CA LYS A 99 8.37 2.22 20.67
C LYS A 99 9.50 3.25 20.70
N ALA A 100 10.54 3.00 21.47
CA ALA A 100 11.68 3.90 21.58
C ALA A 100 12.38 4.17 20.24
N GLN A 101 12.38 3.20 19.33
CA GLN A 101 12.98 3.34 18.01
C GLN A 101 12.02 3.93 16.96
N LEU A 102 10.73 3.65 17.10
CA LEU A 102 9.71 3.96 16.09
C LEU A 102 9.03 5.31 16.31
N ASP A 103 8.83 5.74 17.55
CA ASP A 103 8.18 7.01 17.87
C ASP A 103 9.16 8.22 17.79
N VAL A 104 10.35 8.02 17.19
CA VAL A 104 11.31 9.11 16.95
C VAL A 104 10.76 10.03 15.88
N LYS A 105 10.63 11.33 16.24
CA LYS A 105 10.27 12.36 15.29
C LYS A 105 11.35 12.51 14.22
N ILE A 106 10.96 12.51 12.96
CA ILE A 106 11.84 12.64 11.79
C ILE A 106 11.55 13.88 10.95
N GLY A 107 10.43 14.54 11.19
CA GLY A 107 10.03 15.74 10.47
C GLY A 107 8.67 16.26 10.90
N THR A 108 8.16 17.23 10.15
CA THR A 108 6.83 17.81 10.31
C THR A 108 6.12 17.95 8.96
N LEU A 109 4.80 18.03 8.99
CA LEU A 109 3.93 18.06 7.83
C LEU A 109 2.82 19.11 8.03
N ASN A 110 2.55 19.93 7.02
CA ASN A 110 1.47 20.92 7.03
C ASN A 110 0.24 20.42 6.27
N GLY A 111 -0.51 19.47 6.78
CA GLY A 111 -1.69 18.93 6.13
C GLY A 111 -1.65 17.43 6.09
N ARG A 112 -2.42 16.79 5.19
CA ARG A 112 -2.51 15.34 5.09
C ARG A 112 -1.83 14.82 3.82
N LEU A 113 -1.01 13.79 3.96
CA LEU A 113 -0.55 12.96 2.84
C LEU A 113 -1.49 11.78 2.65
N GLU A 114 -2.15 11.74 1.50
CA GLU A 114 -3.19 10.78 1.20
C GLU A 114 -2.63 9.45 0.69
N GLY A 115 -2.67 8.43 1.53
CA GLY A 115 -2.22 7.07 1.24
C GLY A 115 -3.32 6.01 1.38
N ASP A 116 -4.60 6.42 1.55
CA ASP A 116 -5.70 5.49 1.72
C ASP A 116 -5.86 4.59 0.49
N ARG A 117 -6.12 3.31 0.75
CA ARG A 117 -6.34 2.30 -0.30
C ARG A 117 -7.38 2.74 -1.34
N SER A 118 -8.46 3.40 -0.89
CA SER A 118 -9.54 3.91 -1.74
C SER A 118 -9.13 5.10 -2.62
N LYS A 119 -7.90 5.58 -2.48
CA LYS A 119 -7.32 6.69 -3.26
C LYS A 119 -6.12 6.23 -4.07
N VAL A 120 -5.08 5.69 -3.44
CA VAL A 120 -3.82 5.32 -4.12
C VAL A 120 -3.98 4.26 -5.21
N ARG A 121 -5.11 3.54 -5.23
CA ARG A 121 -5.44 2.54 -6.26
C ARG A 121 -6.39 3.05 -7.33
N PHE A 122 -6.74 4.32 -7.32
CA PHE A 122 -7.73 4.91 -8.23
C PHE A 122 -7.26 6.22 -8.85
N VAL A 123 -6.48 7.01 -8.12
CA VAL A 123 -6.01 8.32 -8.54
C VAL A 123 -4.55 8.53 -8.15
N GLN A 124 -3.91 9.51 -8.76
CA GLN A 124 -2.61 10.00 -8.28
C GLN A 124 -2.79 10.70 -6.93
N THR A 125 -1.85 10.54 -6.00
CA THR A 125 -1.94 11.14 -4.66
C THR A 125 -0.66 11.89 -4.29
N ASN A 126 -0.77 12.84 -3.38
CA ASN A 126 0.38 13.56 -2.85
C ASN A 126 1.35 12.65 -2.08
N MET A 127 0.85 11.61 -1.39
CA MET A 127 1.70 10.57 -0.79
C MET A 127 2.49 9.81 -1.86
N GLY A 128 1.84 9.40 -2.97
CA GLY A 128 2.53 8.77 -4.10
C GLY A 128 3.64 9.63 -4.64
N ARG A 129 3.37 10.94 -4.80
CA ARG A 129 4.36 11.92 -5.27
C ARG A 129 5.53 12.08 -4.30
N LEU A 130 5.28 12.16 -3.00
CA LEU A 130 6.34 12.27 -1.98
C LEU A 130 7.26 11.03 -1.99
N VAL A 131 6.66 9.82 -1.99
CA VAL A 131 7.41 8.57 -2.02
C VAL A 131 8.28 8.47 -3.27
N LEU A 132 7.71 8.80 -4.44
CA LEU A 132 8.45 8.77 -5.71
C LEU A 132 9.52 9.88 -5.79
N ALA A 133 9.28 11.05 -5.21
CA ALA A 133 10.30 12.10 -5.10
C ALA A 133 11.50 11.64 -4.26
N ALA A 134 11.26 10.92 -3.17
CA ALA A 134 12.32 10.32 -2.35
C ALA A 134 13.15 9.30 -3.15
N GLN A 135 12.49 8.44 -3.92
CA GLN A 135 13.17 7.45 -4.77
C GLN A 135 14.00 8.13 -5.87
N MET A 136 13.43 9.15 -6.54
CA MET A 136 14.15 9.92 -7.57
C MET A 136 15.37 10.64 -6.99
N ALA A 137 15.22 11.29 -5.85
CA ALA A 137 16.33 11.99 -5.18
C ALA A 137 17.46 11.01 -4.83
N ARG A 138 17.12 9.81 -4.37
CA ARG A 138 18.10 8.78 -3.99
C ARG A 138 18.88 8.21 -5.18
N THR A 139 18.23 8.10 -6.34
CA THR A 139 18.78 7.45 -7.54
C THR A 139 19.22 8.42 -8.62
N ASN A 140 19.00 9.73 -8.42
CA ASN A 140 19.15 10.75 -9.46
C ASN A 140 18.35 10.40 -10.73
N ALA A 141 17.12 9.91 -10.56
CA ALA A 141 16.28 9.47 -11.66
C ALA A 141 15.55 10.65 -12.34
N ASP A 142 15.25 10.45 -13.61
CA ASP A 142 14.48 11.40 -14.41
C ASP A 142 12.99 11.33 -14.08
N PHE A 143 12.50 10.13 -13.83
CA PHE A 143 11.12 9.88 -13.47
C PHE A 143 11.03 8.64 -12.57
N ALA A 144 9.88 8.48 -11.93
CA ALA A 144 9.63 7.32 -11.09
C ALA A 144 8.21 6.79 -11.24
N VAL A 145 8.06 5.48 -11.03
CA VAL A 145 6.79 4.77 -11.09
C VAL A 145 6.78 3.69 -10.01
N MET A 146 5.65 3.53 -9.32
CA MET A 146 5.42 2.39 -8.44
C MET A 146 3.95 1.99 -8.43
N SER A 147 3.66 0.76 -8.01
CA SER A 147 2.29 0.32 -7.77
C SER A 147 1.69 1.00 -6.53
N GLY A 148 0.47 1.51 -6.64
CA GLY A 148 -0.25 2.16 -5.53
C GLY A 148 -0.48 1.20 -4.35
N GLY A 149 -0.50 -0.11 -4.61
CA GLY A 149 -0.54 -1.15 -3.57
C GLY A 149 0.66 -1.14 -2.63
N GLY A 150 1.79 -0.54 -3.02
CA GLY A 150 2.97 -0.35 -2.19
C GLY A 150 2.82 0.74 -1.14
N ILE A 151 1.80 1.62 -1.26
CA ILE A 151 1.47 2.66 -0.28
C ILE A 151 0.33 2.13 0.59
N ARG A 152 0.53 2.07 1.92
CA ARG A 152 -0.35 1.32 2.83
C ARG A 152 -1.11 2.16 3.85
N ASP A 153 -0.70 3.41 4.07
CA ASP A 153 -1.32 4.31 5.05
C ASP A 153 -1.15 5.77 4.65
N SER A 154 -1.93 6.63 5.26
CA SER A 154 -1.84 8.10 5.17
C SER A 154 -1.05 8.64 6.35
N ILE A 155 -0.53 9.87 6.23
CA ILE A 155 0.08 10.61 7.35
C ILE A 155 -0.69 11.91 7.55
N GLU A 156 -1.20 12.11 8.77
CA GLU A 156 -1.88 13.35 9.17
C GLU A 156 -0.89 14.47 9.45
N GLY A 157 -1.36 15.72 9.36
CA GLY A 157 -0.55 16.90 9.68
C GLY A 157 -0.02 16.90 11.09
N GLY A 158 1.17 17.48 11.27
CA GLY A 158 1.89 17.53 12.54
C GLY A 158 3.24 16.84 12.49
N ASP A 159 3.63 16.23 13.60
CA ASP A 159 4.89 15.51 13.71
C ASP A 159 4.85 14.19 12.94
N ILE A 160 5.88 13.92 12.14
CA ILE A 160 6.08 12.65 11.45
C ILE A 160 7.08 11.81 12.25
N THR A 161 6.74 10.55 12.50
CA THR A 161 7.62 9.59 13.16
C THR A 161 8.12 8.52 12.17
N TYR A 162 9.18 7.80 12.55
CA TYR A 162 9.63 6.66 11.73
C TYR A 162 8.57 5.56 11.64
N LYS A 163 7.74 5.40 12.68
CA LYS A 163 6.60 4.49 12.67
C LYS A 163 5.60 4.81 11.54
N ASP A 164 5.35 6.10 11.27
CA ASP A 164 4.43 6.50 10.22
C ASP A 164 5.00 6.14 8.84
N VAL A 165 6.30 6.32 8.63
CA VAL A 165 6.97 5.86 7.39
C VAL A 165 6.85 4.36 7.20
N LEU A 166 7.05 3.56 8.26
CA LEU A 166 6.93 2.10 8.19
C LEU A 166 5.48 1.62 7.98
N LYS A 167 4.48 2.41 8.40
CA LYS A 167 3.08 2.12 8.03
C LYS A 167 2.83 2.38 6.54
N VAL A 168 3.42 3.43 5.98
CA VAL A 168 3.30 3.76 4.55
C VAL A 168 4.00 2.72 3.68
N GLN A 169 5.23 2.35 4.01
CA GLN A 169 6.06 1.40 3.25
C GLN A 169 6.56 0.24 4.15
N PRO A 170 5.70 -0.76 4.47
CA PRO A 170 6.04 -1.81 5.45
C PRO A 170 6.79 -3.00 4.86
N PHE A 171 6.99 -3.08 3.54
CA PHE A 171 7.42 -4.31 2.88
C PHE A 171 8.93 -4.50 2.82
N GLY A 172 9.71 -3.44 3.08
CA GLY A 172 11.17 -3.50 3.00
C GLY A 172 11.68 -3.74 1.58
N ASN A 173 11.00 -3.20 0.57
CA ASN A 173 11.49 -3.25 -0.80
C ASN A 173 12.77 -2.45 -0.94
N VAL A 174 13.60 -2.83 -1.91
CA VAL A 174 14.77 -2.05 -2.27
C VAL A 174 14.41 -1.05 -3.35
N VAL A 175 14.88 0.20 -3.22
CA VAL A 175 14.81 1.19 -4.28
C VAL A 175 15.81 0.79 -5.36
N VAL A 176 15.35 0.69 -6.60
CA VAL A 176 16.16 0.31 -7.77
C VAL A 176 16.00 1.33 -8.87
N TYR A 177 16.94 1.33 -9.82
CA TYR A 177 16.75 2.12 -11.04
C TYR A 177 17.20 1.32 -12.27
N ALA A 178 16.71 1.75 -13.43
CA ALA A 178 17.18 1.26 -14.72
C ALA A 178 17.37 2.43 -15.69
N ASP A 179 18.52 2.44 -16.39
CA ASP A 179 18.74 3.34 -17.51
C ASP A 179 18.15 2.69 -18.78
N MET A 180 17.23 3.41 -19.44
CA MET A 180 16.39 2.92 -20.54
C MET A 180 16.42 3.91 -21.68
N SER A 181 16.48 3.43 -22.94
CA SER A 181 16.26 4.27 -24.11
C SER A 181 14.84 4.87 -24.13
N GLY A 182 14.66 6.01 -24.77
CA GLY A 182 13.34 6.62 -24.85
C GLY A 182 12.28 5.69 -25.49
N LYS A 183 12.68 4.81 -26.41
CA LYS A 183 11.77 3.78 -26.95
C LYS A 183 11.32 2.81 -25.86
N GLU A 184 12.24 2.27 -25.04
CA GLU A 184 11.92 1.36 -23.95
C GLU A 184 11.04 2.05 -22.89
N VAL A 185 11.27 3.34 -22.63
CA VAL A 185 10.43 4.16 -21.74
C VAL A 185 8.99 4.25 -22.26
N ILE A 186 8.79 4.51 -23.56
CA ILE A 186 7.46 4.54 -24.16
C ILE A 186 6.78 3.18 -24.01
N ASP A 187 7.47 2.09 -24.35
CA ASP A 187 6.94 0.73 -24.25
C ASP A 187 6.56 0.39 -22.79
N TYR A 188 7.45 0.68 -21.82
CA TYR A 188 7.23 0.45 -20.38
C TYR A 188 6.03 1.25 -19.85
N LEU A 189 6.00 2.57 -20.08
CA LEU A 189 4.93 3.43 -19.59
C LEU A 189 3.59 3.10 -20.25
N THR A 190 3.59 2.69 -21.52
CA THR A 190 2.36 2.23 -22.21
C THR A 190 1.79 0.98 -21.53
N ALA A 191 2.65 0.00 -21.18
CA ALA A 191 2.21 -1.19 -20.47
C ALA A 191 1.68 -0.87 -19.06
N VAL A 192 2.41 -0.04 -18.31
CA VAL A 192 2.04 0.34 -16.94
C VAL A 192 0.75 1.17 -16.91
N ALA A 193 0.53 2.04 -17.87
CA ALA A 193 -0.70 2.84 -17.96
C ALA A 193 -1.98 2.00 -18.21
N GLN A 194 -1.84 0.71 -18.61
CA GLN A 194 -2.98 -0.21 -18.75
C GLN A 194 -3.40 -0.86 -17.43
N MET A 195 -2.67 -0.63 -16.33
CA MET A 195 -3.00 -1.18 -15.01
C MET A 195 -4.32 -0.59 -14.51
N LYS A 196 -5.26 -1.46 -14.17
CA LYS A 196 -6.64 -1.06 -13.87
C LYS A 196 -6.77 -0.42 -12.48
N PRO A 197 -7.69 0.55 -12.31
CA PRO A 197 -8.13 0.99 -10.98
C PRO A 197 -8.68 -0.17 -10.12
N ASP A 198 -8.77 0.06 -8.81
CA ASP A 198 -9.15 -0.92 -7.78
C ASP A 198 -8.21 -2.12 -7.69
N SER A 199 -7.00 -1.96 -8.17
CA SER A 199 -5.95 -2.96 -8.16
C SER A 199 -4.72 -2.45 -7.39
N GLY A 200 -3.97 -3.35 -6.76
CA GLY A 200 -2.65 -3.02 -6.22
C GLY A 200 -1.70 -2.50 -7.29
N ALA A 201 -1.88 -2.98 -8.51
CA ALA A 201 -1.08 -2.62 -9.68
C ALA A 201 -1.27 -1.16 -10.15
N TYR A 202 -2.40 -0.49 -9.82
CA TYR A 202 -2.65 0.88 -10.27
C TYR A 202 -1.44 1.79 -10.03
N PRO A 203 -0.89 2.45 -11.06
CA PRO A 203 0.39 3.13 -10.94
C PRO A 203 0.27 4.53 -10.32
N GLN A 204 1.26 4.87 -9.50
CA GLN A 204 1.59 6.24 -9.12
C GLN A 204 2.78 6.70 -9.94
N PHE A 205 2.75 7.93 -10.46
CA PHE A 205 3.77 8.50 -11.32
C PHE A 205 4.39 9.77 -10.73
N ALA A 206 5.68 10.00 -10.99
CA ALA A 206 6.33 11.29 -10.76
C ALA A 206 7.19 11.70 -11.95
N ASN A 207 7.16 12.97 -12.30
CA ASN A 207 7.83 13.57 -13.47
C ASN A 207 7.38 12.99 -14.83
N VAL A 208 6.17 12.42 -14.91
CA VAL A 208 5.58 11.88 -16.12
C VAL A 208 4.27 12.59 -16.39
N SER A 209 4.00 12.94 -17.65
CA SER A 209 2.69 13.42 -18.08
C SER A 209 2.28 12.75 -19.40
N PHE A 210 1.01 12.40 -19.53
CA PHE A 210 0.43 11.81 -20.74
C PHE A 210 -1.11 11.82 -20.72
N VAL A 211 -1.70 11.59 -21.89
CA VAL A 211 -3.10 11.21 -22.07
C VAL A 211 -3.14 9.78 -22.62
N ALA A 212 -3.62 8.82 -21.82
CA ALA A 212 -3.82 7.45 -22.27
C ALA A 212 -5.17 7.33 -23.00
N LYS A 213 -5.13 6.87 -24.24
CA LYS A 213 -6.32 6.64 -25.08
C LYS A 213 -6.07 5.48 -26.03
N ASP A 214 -7.04 4.57 -26.14
CA ASP A 214 -7.00 3.44 -27.07
C ASP A 214 -5.69 2.62 -26.98
N GLY A 215 -5.20 2.41 -25.76
CA GLY A 215 -3.98 1.65 -25.49
C GLY A 215 -2.66 2.37 -25.83
N LYS A 216 -2.71 3.65 -26.15
CA LYS A 216 -1.55 4.49 -26.50
C LYS A 216 -1.39 5.64 -25.51
N LEU A 217 -0.16 6.14 -25.38
CA LEU A 217 0.15 7.37 -24.67
C LEU A 217 0.31 8.52 -25.65
N ASN A 218 -0.55 9.52 -25.55
CA ASN A 218 -0.44 10.77 -26.27
C ASN A 218 0.23 11.81 -25.38
N ASP A 219 0.97 12.75 -25.98
CA ASP A 219 1.66 13.84 -25.29
C ASP A 219 2.56 13.37 -24.12
N LEU A 220 3.19 12.20 -24.29
CA LEU A 220 4.08 11.65 -23.28
C LEU A 220 5.30 12.54 -23.08
N LYS A 221 5.45 13.02 -21.84
CA LYS A 221 6.57 13.88 -21.42
C LYS A 221 7.23 13.35 -20.15
N ILE A 222 8.54 13.56 -20.03
CA ILE A 222 9.32 13.38 -18.80
C ILE A 222 9.92 14.73 -18.42
N LYS A 223 9.74 15.16 -17.16
CA LYS A 223 10.17 16.50 -16.69
C LYS A 223 9.63 17.64 -17.56
N GLY A 224 8.45 17.48 -18.12
CA GLY A 224 7.80 18.48 -18.98
C GLY A 224 8.23 18.47 -20.47
N GLU A 225 9.26 17.68 -20.82
CA GLU A 225 9.77 17.60 -22.20
C GLU A 225 9.27 16.31 -22.90
N PRO A 226 8.93 16.37 -24.20
CA PRO A 226 8.58 15.18 -24.97
C PRO A 226 9.67 14.12 -24.90
N VAL A 227 9.27 12.84 -24.84
CA VAL A 227 10.24 11.74 -24.80
C VAL A 227 10.96 11.63 -26.15
N ASP A 228 12.28 11.78 -26.13
CA ASP A 228 13.17 11.58 -27.26
C ASP A 228 13.63 10.12 -27.31
N THR A 229 13.30 9.40 -28.37
CA THR A 229 13.65 7.98 -28.52
C THR A 229 15.15 7.70 -28.57
N ALA A 230 15.97 8.70 -28.90
CA ALA A 230 17.42 8.59 -28.97
C ALA A 230 18.13 8.86 -27.63
N LYS A 231 17.42 9.42 -26.66
CA LYS A 231 17.98 9.70 -25.32
C LYS A 231 17.83 8.51 -24.40
N THR A 232 18.67 8.47 -23.37
CA THR A 232 18.56 7.56 -22.21
C THR A 232 17.91 8.30 -21.05
N TYR A 233 17.00 7.61 -20.37
CA TYR A 233 16.28 8.11 -19.19
C TYR A 233 16.46 7.12 -18.04
N ARG A 234 16.61 7.64 -16.83
CA ARG A 234 16.67 6.83 -15.62
C ARG A 234 15.30 6.74 -14.96
N LEU A 235 14.77 5.53 -14.89
CA LEU A 235 13.57 5.19 -14.12
C LEU A 235 13.96 4.76 -12.72
N ALA A 236 13.35 5.36 -11.67
CA ALA A 236 13.35 4.81 -10.31
C ALA A 236 12.06 4.03 -10.04
N THR A 237 12.20 2.90 -9.35
CA THR A 237 11.07 2.08 -8.90
C THR A 237 11.47 1.22 -7.70
N LEU A 238 10.57 0.33 -7.26
CA LEU A 238 10.86 -0.66 -6.22
C LEU A 238 11.26 -2.00 -6.83
N SER A 239 12.11 -2.76 -6.13
CA SER A 239 12.53 -4.10 -6.53
C SER A 239 11.33 -5.01 -6.85
N PHE A 240 10.24 -4.91 -6.09
CA PHE A 240 9.00 -5.63 -6.34
C PHE A 240 8.45 -5.37 -7.76
N ASN A 241 8.32 -4.10 -8.16
CA ASN A 241 7.82 -3.75 -9.49
C ASN A 241 8.84 -4.11 -10.59
N ALA A 242 10.14 -3.91 -10.33
CA ALA A 242 11.20 -4.22 -11.29
C ALA A 242 11.25 -5.70 -11.68
N THR A 243 10.92 -6.61 -10.75
CA THR A 243 10.87 -8.07 -10.96
C THR A 243 9.50 -8.59 -11.41
N GLY A 244 8.63 -7.72 -11.93
CA GLY A 244 7.32 -8.12 -12.47
C GLY A 244 6.18 -8.17 -11.45
N GLY A 245 6.40 -7.72 -10.22
CA GLY A 245 5.35 -7.64 -9.20
C GLY A 245 4.14 -6.85 -9.69
N ASP A 246 2.94 -7.28 -9.32
CA ASP A 246 1.65 -6.73 -9.79
C ASP A 246 1.48 -6.73 -11.33
N GLY A 247 2.28 -7.50 -12.08
CA GLY A 247 2.25 -7.57 -13.54
C GLY A 247 2.98 -6.44 -14.26
N TYR A 248 3.84 -5.70 -13.56
CA TYR A 248 4.71 -4.71 -14.19
C TYR A 248 5.71 -5.37 -15.15
N PRO A 249 6.14 -4.67 -16.22
CA PRO A 249 7.18 -5.21 -17.10
C PRO A 249 8.48 -5.44 -16.33
N HIS A 250 9.14 -6.56 -16.58
CA HIS A 250 10.45 -6.85 -16.03
C HIS A 250 11.51 -5.87 -16.55
N ILE A 251 12.25 -5.25 -15.62
CA ILE A 251 13.39 -4.40 -15.92
C ILE A 251 14.67 -4.83 -15.21
N ASP A 252 14.55 -5.81 -14.31
CA ASP A 252 15.66 -6.38 -13.54
C ASP A 252 16.70 -7.14 -14.39
N ASN A 253 16.33 -7.51 -15.61
CA ASN A 253 17.17 -8.17 -16.59
C ASN A 253 17.84 -7.21 -17.59
N LYS A 254 17.62 -5.90 -17.47
CA LYS A 254 18.20 -4.91 -18.39
C LYS A 254 19.65 -4.58 -18.02
N PRO A 255 20.52 -4.31 -19.00
CA PRO A 255 21.92 -3.95 -18.72
C PRO A 255 22.09 -2.69 -17.84
N GLY A 256 21.14 -1.76 -17.91
CA GLY A 256 21.12 -0.52 -17.12
C GLY A 256 20.46 -0.65 -15.75
N TYR A 257 20.07 -1.86 -15.34
CA TYR A 257 19.46 -2.09 -14.03
C TYR A 257 20.48 -2.06 -12.89
N VAL A 258 20.12 -1.36 -11.82
CA VAL A 258 20.93 -1.28 -10.60
C VAL A 258 20.04 -1.48 -9.37
N ASN A 259 20.37 -2.47 -8.57
CA ASN A 259 19.84 -2.64 -7.23
C ASN A 259 20.71 -1.80 -6.27
N THR A 260 20.13 -0.78 -5.63
CA THR A 260 20.89 0.14 -4.79
C THR A 260 21.20 -0.39 -3.39
N GLY A 261 20.50 -1.44 -2.95
CA GLY A 261 20.56 -1.96 -1.57
C GLY A 261 19.81 -1.08 -0.54
N PHE A 262 19.28 0.08 -0.93
CA PHE A 262 18.58 0.99 0.00
C PHE A 262 17.10 0.60 0.16
N ILE A 263 16.71 0.38 1.42
CA ILE A 263 15.32 0.04 1.76
C ILE A 263 14.42 1.27 1.57
N ASP A 264 13.26 1.08 0.97
CA ASP A 264 12.28 2.11 0.60
C ASP A 264 11.86 3.00 1.79
N ALA A 265 11.56 2.40 2.94
CA ALA A 265 11.21 3.15 4.16
C ALA A 265 12.37 4.02 4.67
N GLU A 266 13.62 3.54 4.60
CA GLU A 266 14.79 4.34 5.00
C GLU A 266 15.05 5.49 4.02
N VAL A 267 14.83 5.27 2.72
CA VAL A 267 14.94 6.33 1.70
C VAL A 267 13.88 7.42 1.95
N LEU A 268 12.63 7.04 2.21
CA LEU A 268 11.56 7.99 2.52
C LEU A 268 11.85 8.75 3.82
N LYS A 269 12.29 8.06 4.87
CA LYS A 269 12.69 8.68 6.15
C LYS A 269 13.78 9.72 5.95
N GLN A 270 14.87 9.39 5.25
CA GLN A 270 15.97 10.32 4.98
C GLN A 270 15.50 11.52 4.17
N PHE A 271 14.64 11.31 3.18
CA PHE A 271 14.08 12.40 2.38
C PHE A 271 13.23 13.35 3.22
N ILE A 272 12.36 12.82 4.10
CA ILE A 272 11.57 13.64 5.03
C ILE A 272 12.47 14.45 5.97
N GLN A 273 13.51 13.84 6.54
CA GLN A 273 14.46 14.53 7.42
C GLN A 273 15.18 15.69 6.73
N GLN A 274 15.52 15.52 5.46
CA GLN A 274 16.25 16.52 4.68
C GLN A 274 15.37 17.67 4.18
N ASN A 275 14.06 17.40 4.00
CA ASN A 275 13.12 18.34 3.39
C ASN A 275 12.02 18.85 4.35
N SER A 276 12.13 18.53 5.64
CA SER A 276 11.18 19.00 6.66
C SER A 276 11.35 20.50 6.92
N PRO A 277 10.25 21.24 7.09
CA PRO A 277 8.85 20.82 7.08
C PRO A 277 8.35 20.44 5.68
N ILE A 278 7.59 19.34 5.58
CA ILE A 278 6.99 18.92 4.31
C ILE A 278 5.75 19.78 4.02
N ASP A 279 5.75 20.46 2.88
CA ASP A 279 4.56 21.12 2.36
C ASP A 279 3.81 20.19 1.42
N VAL A 280 2.60 19.75 1.80
CA VAL A 280 1.79 18.84 1.00
C VAL A 280 1.45 19.41 -0.39
N ASN A 281 1.32 20.73 -0.50
CA ASN A 281 0.97 21.40 -1.77
C ASN A 281 2.05 21.19 -2.85
N ALA A 282 3.31 21.02 -2.44
CA ALA A 282 4.42 20.73 -3.35
C ALA A 282 4.27 19.37 -4.07
N TYR A 283 3.49 18.47 -3.48
CA TYR A 283 3.30 17.11 -3.97
C TYR A 283 1.90 16.86 -4.53
N GLU A 284 1.00 17.84 -4.53
CA GLU A 284 -0.35 17.68 -5.06
C GLU A 284 -0.31 17.36 -6.57
N PRO A 285 -1.02 16.29 -7.01
CA PRO A 285 -1.18 16.00 -8.43
C PRO A 285 -1.93 17.12 -9.14
N LYS A 286 -1.46 17.50 -10.32
CA LYS A 286 -2.03 18.60 -11.13
C LYS A 286 -2.72 18.10 -12.41
N GLY A 287 -3.10 16.81 -12.46
CA GLY A 287 -3.73 16.21 -13.63
C GLY A 287 -2.75 15.88 -14.76
N GLU A 288 -1.47 15.65 -14.45
CA GLU A 288 -0.43 15.37 -15.44
C GLU A 288 -0.66 14.07 -16.20
N VAL A 289 -1.35 13.11 -15.60
CA VAL A 289 -1.73 11.85 -16.23
C VAL A 289 -3.24 11.71 -16.26
N SER A 290 -3.79 11.32 -17.41
CA SER A 290 -5.23 11.12 -17.58
C SER A 290 -5.53 9.94 -18.50
N TRP A 291 -6.73 9.38 -18.34
CA TRP A 291 -7.26 8.28 -19.14
C TRP A 291 -8.58 8.71 -19.78
N GLN A 292 -8.72 8.47 -21.11
CA GLN A 292 -9.90 8.82 -21.93
C GLN A 292 -10.54 7.58 -22.57
#